data_a3261cbecdc5b0576d36d141f1ca7a4d
#
_entry.id   a3261cbecdc5b0576d36d141f1ca7a4d
#
_cell.length_a   1.000
_cell.length_b   1.000
_cell.length_c   1.000
_cell.angle_alpha   90.00
_cell.angle_beta   90.00
_cell.angle_gamma   90.00
#
_symmetry.space_group_name_H-M   'P 1'
#
loop_
_entity.id
_entity.type
_entity.pdbx_description
1 polymer ?
#
loop_
_entity_poly.entity_id
_entity_poly.type
_entity_poly.pdbx_seq_one_letter_code
_entity_poly.pdbx_strand_id
1 'polypeptide(L)'
;MLSYQHGFHAGNQADVLKHAILHAVLMVKAEKNDPLLYVETHAARGFYDLHGAQSKKTAEAERGVLAMPKAKAAPSALQPWLAHVQSKGPGSYPGSPALATQLLGDAARIALFELHPAEHKALSQALRKDDRVQIRKEDGYRGALRLQPRRGEQMLIMLDPSYETDADMDALANWVPRAMRKWPKAEFLIWLPLFADGREEDFGAFLSSLDEGFVAGSRWDRHSEDPSALEGSAMIGLRIGGAAARKSFAISAELDKLWRT
;
A
#
# COMPACT_ATOMS: atom_id res chain seq x y z
N MET A 1 22.48 4.25 1.25
CA MET A 1 22.44 4.19 -0.24
C MET A 1 21.02 3.74 -0.57
N LEU A 2 20.27 4.44 -1.41
CA LEU A 2 18.90 4.02 -1.79
C LEU A 2 19.02 2.82 -2.75
N SER A 3 18.98 1.61 -2.21
CA SER A 3 19.15 0.37 -2.98
C SER A 3 17.81 -0.27 -3.37
N TYR A 4 16.78 -0.06 -2.57
CA TYR A 4 15.47 -0.66 -2.79
C TYR A 4 14.79 -0.14 -4.06
N GLN A 5 14.40 -1.05 -4.91
CA GLN A 5 13.58 -0.78 -6.10
C GLN A 5 12.42 -1.78 -6.10
N HIS A 6 11.23 -1.29 -5.83
CA HIS A 6 10.04 -2.12 -5.72
C HIS A 6 9.72 -2.95 -6.98
N GLY A 7 10.21 -2.51 -8.15
CA GLY A 7 10.01 -3.25 -9.40
C GLY A 7 10.51 -4.70 -9.43
N PHE A 8 11.41 -5.08 -8.50
CA PHE A 8 11.84 -6.48 -8.33
C PHE A 8 10.81 -7.32 -7.58
N HIS A 9 9.99 -6.70 -6.75
CA HIS A 9 9.04 -7.36 -5.83
C HIS A 9 7.58 -7.16 -6.24
N ALA A 10 7.34 -6.31 -7.26
CA ALA A 10 6.00 -5.89 -7.66
C ALA A 10 5.09 -7.07 -7.99
N GLY A 11 3.91 -7.06 -7.41
CA GLY A 11 2.90 -8.10 -7.59
C GLY A 11 3.12 -9.37 -6.77
N ASN A 12 4.05 -9.37 -5.81
CA ASN A 12 4.22 -10.50 -4.88
C ASN A 12 3.00 -10.65 -3.94
N GLN A 13 3.01 -11.66 -3.09
CA GLN A 13 1.91 -11.91 -2.14
C GLN A 13 1.66 -10.74 -1.20
N ALA A 14 2.71 -10.03 -0.75
CA ALA A 14 2.57 -8.84 0.08
C ALA A 14 1.83 -7.71 -0.65
N ASP A 15 2.17 -7.48 -1.91
CA ASP A 15 1.48 -6.50 -2.77
C ASP A 15 0.02 -6.87 -3.02
N VAL A 16 -0.29 -8.16 -3.17
CA VAL A 16 -1.68 -8.63 -3.35
C VAL A 16 -2.54 -8.19 -2.17
N LEU A 17 -2.10 -8.45 -0.93
CA LEU A 17 -2.85 -8.05 0.26
C LEU A 17 -2.90 -6.52 0.38
N LYS A 18 -1.74 -5.87 0.30
CA LYS A 18 -1.60 -4.42 0.43
C LYS A 18 -2.50 -3.67 -0.55
N HIS A 19 -2.41 -4.01 -1.82
CA HIS A 19 -3.16 -3.30 -2.87
C HIS A 19 -4.64 -3.67 -2.91
N ALA A 20 -5.03 -4.90 -2.53
CA ALA A 20 -6.45 -5.26 -2.39
C ALA A 20 -7.12 -4.47 -1.25
N ILE A 21 -6.46 -4.34 -0.11
CA ILE A 21 -6.97 -3.54 1.02
C ILE A 21 -6.96 -2.05 0.68
N LEU A 22 -5.88 -1.52 0.10
CA LEU A 22 -5.85 -0.13 -0.35
C LEU A 22 -6.99 0.17 -1.34
N HIS A 23 -7.20 -0.70 -2.33
CA HIS A 23 -8.30 -0.60 -3.28
C HIS A 23 -9.65 -0.51 -2.56
N ALA A 24 -9.91 -1.39 -1.58
CA ALA A 24 -11.16 -1.38 -0.83
C ALA A 24 -11.35 -0.10 0.00
N VAL A 25 -10.30 0.43 0.61
CA VAL A 25 -10.33 1.71 1.34
C VAL A 25 -10.62 2.86 0.38
N LEU A 26 -9.91 2.93 -0.75
CA LEU A 26 -10.09 3.98 -1.76
C LEU A 26 -11.48 3.96 -2.38
N MET A 27 -12.05 2.78 -2.64
CA MET A 27 -13.42 2.65 -3.13
C MET A 27 -14.44 3.24 -2.16
N VAL A 28 -14.29 2.97 -0.85
CA VAL A 28 -15.17 3.55 0.18
C VAL A 28 -15.02 5.07 0.25
N LYS A 29 -13.82 5.61 0.00
CA LYS A 29 -13.61 7.06 -0.08
C LYS A 29 -14.23 7.66 -1.33
N ALA A 30 -14.06 6.99 -2.47
CA ALA A 30 -14.63 7.42 -3.74
C ALA A 30 -16.17 7.43 -3.73
N GLU A 31 -16.81 6.44 -3.09
CA GLU A 31 -18.27 6.37 -2.94
C GLU A 31 -18.84 7.60 -2.20
N LYS A 32 -18.11 8.17 -1.24
CA LYS A 32 -18.51 9.36 -0.50
C LYS A 32 -18.32 10.65 -1.32
N ASN A 33 -17.36 10.63 -2.24
CA ASN A 33 -16.96 11.76 -3.08
C ASN A 33 -16.69 13.08 -2.31
N ASP A 34 -16.27 12.97 -1.05
CA ASP A 34 -15.85 14.10 -0.23
C ASP A 34 -14.47 14.62 -0.67
N PRO A 35 -14.18 15.92 -0.50
CA PRO A 35 -12.83 16.43 -0.72
C PRO A 35 -11.81 15.67 0.10
N LEU A 36 -10.78 15.11 -0.57
CA LEU A 36 -9.77 14.24 0.03
C LEU A 36 -8.36 14.66 -0.38
N LEU A 37 -7.47 14.82 0.60
CA LEU A 37 -6.03 14.83 0.39
C LEU A 37 -5.50 13.42 0.63
N TYR A 38 -5.17 12.72 -0.46
CA TYR A 38 -4.48 11.45 -0.41
C TYR A 38 -2.96 11.66 -0.45
N VAL A 39 -2.24 10.98 0.43
CA VAL A 39 -0.79 11.16 0.58
C VAL A 39 -0.11 9.80 0.59
N GLU A 40 0.98 9.65 -0.18
CA GLU A 40 1.92 8.51 -0.05
C GLU A 40 3.31 9.01 0.28
N THR A 41 3.90 8.47 1.35
CA THR A 41 5.27 8.82 1.77
C THR A 41 6.34 8.06 1.00
N HIS A 42 6.00 6.92 0.41
CA HIS A 42 6.88 6.03 -0.35
C HIS A 42 6.13 5.53 -1.58
N ALA A 43 6.05 6.37 -2.62
CA ALA A 43 5.12 6.15 -3.73
C ALA A 43 5.61 5.17 -4.81
N ALA A 44 6.92 4.90 -4.89
CA ALA A 44 7.55 4.11 -5.93
C ALA A 44 7.16 4.58 -7.35
N ARG A 45 6.94 3.70 -8.33
CA ARG A 45 6.81 4.10 -9.75
C ARG A 45 5.40 4.15 -10.34
N GLY A 46 4.39 3.76 -9.61
CA GLY A 46 2.99 3.78 -10.05
C GLY A 46 2.56 2.58 -10.91
N PHE A 47 3.27 2.21 -11.97
CA PHE A 47 2.98 1.04 -12.81
C PHE A 47 4.19 0.13 -12.95
N TYR A 48 3.93 -1.18 -13.01
CA TYR A 48 4.94 -2.22 -13.15
C TYR A 48 4.62 -3.12 -14.35
N ASP A 49 5.70 -3.54 -15.05
CA ASP A 49 5.65 -4.59 -16.07
C ASP A 49 6.09 -5.90 -15.43
N LEU A 50 5.12 -6.78 -15.17
CA LEU A 50 5.37 -8.10 -14.56
C LEU A 50 6.10 -9.07 -15.50
N HIS A 51 6.18 -8.75 -16.78
CA HIS A 51 6.97 -9.49 -17.77
C HIS A 51 8.33 -8.83 -18.04
N GLY A 52 8.60 -7.71 -17.38
CA GLY A 52 9.85 -6.97 -17.48
C GLY A 52 11.03 -7.65 -16.81
N ALA A 53 12.24 -7.14 -17.10
CA ALA A 53 13.50 -7.73 -16.59
C ALA A 53 13.61 -7.73 -15.05
N GLN A 54 13.08 -6.72 -14.38
CA GLN A 54 13.12 -6.64 -12.91
C GLN A 54 12.25 -7.75 -12.29
N SER A 55 10.98 -7.85 -12.68
CA SER A 55 10.05 -8.85 -12.15
C SER A 55 10.51 -10.29 -12.45
N LYS A 56 11.01 -10.54 -13.66
CA LYS A 56 11.54 -11.86 -14.05
C LYS A 56 12.77 -12.30 -13.24
N LYS A 57 13.55 -11.36 -12.71
CA LYS A 57 14.76 -11.69 -11.95
C LYS A 57 14.44 -12.38 -10.63
N THR A 58 13.36 -12.00 -9.97
CA THR A 58 12.92 -12.57 -8.67
C THR A 58 11.78 -13.56 -8.82
N ALA A 59 10.97 -13.43 -9.90
CA ALA A 59 9.77 -14.22 -10.17
C ALA A 59 8.72 -14.23 -9.04
N GLU A 60 8.75 -13.22 -8.16
CA GLU A 60 7.86 -13.16 -7.00
C GLU A 60 6.39 -12.98 -7.40
N ALA A 61 6.12 -12.28 -8.51
CA ALA A 61 4.77 -12.09 -9.04
C ALA A 61 4.08 -13.42 -9.41
N GLU A 62 4.87 -14.47 -9.71
CA GLU A 62 4.34 -15.81 -10.05
C GLU A 62 3.65 -16.48 -8.85
N ARG A 63 4.07 -16.17 -7.62
CA ARG A 63 3.42 -16.61 -6.37
C ARG A 63 2.41 -15.60 -5.84
N GLY A 64 2.41 -14.41 -6.39
CA GLY A 64 1.50 -13.31 -6.05
C GLY A 64 0.37 -13.16 -7.06
N VAL A 65 0.29 -11.99 -7.67
CA VAL A 65 -0.83 -11.59 -8.53
C VAL A 65 -1.02 -12.48 -9.77
N LEU A 66 0.04 -13.07 -10.31
CA LEU A 66 -0.06 -13.97 -11.47
C LEU A 66 -0.66 -15.34 -11.12
N ALA A 67 -0.55 -15.77 -9.85
CA ALA A 67 -1.22 -16.98 -9.34
C ALA A 67 -2.70 -16.73 -9.02
N MET A 68 -3.16 -15.47 -8.95
CA MET A 68 -4.55 -15.19 -8.63
C MET A 68 -5.50 -15.67 -9.73
N PRO A 69 -6.68 -16.20 -9.37
CA PRO A 69 -7.68 -16.62 -10.35
C PRO A 69 -8.21 -15.41 -11.15
N LYS A 70 -8.90 -15.68 -12.25
CA LYS A 70 -9.67 -14.63 -12.93
C LYS A 70 -10.71 -14.05 -11.97
N ALA A 71 -10.94 -12.73 -12.03
CA ALA A 71 -11.78 -12.02 -11.08
C ALA A 71 -13.15 -12.67 -10.86
N LYS A 72 -13.81 -13.16 -11.92
CA LYS A 72 -15.12 -13.84 -11.82
C LYS A 72 -15.09 -15.16 -11.03
N ALA A 73 -13.93 -15.81 -10.94
CA ALA A 73 -13.74 -17.07 -10.23
C ALA A 73 -13.09 -16.86 -8.84
N ALA A 74 -12.70 -15.64 -8.52
CA ALA A 74 -12.08 -15.31 -7.26
C ALA A 74 -13.11 -15.19 -6.12
N PRO A 75 -12.68 -15.32 -4.85
CA PRO A 75 -13.51 -14.98 -3.70
C PRO A 75 -14.07 -13.57 -3.81
N SER A 76 -15.32 -13.38 -3.37
CA SER A 76 -16.08 -12.13 -3.58
C SER A 76 -15.39 -10.87 -3.07
N ALA A 77 -14.64 -10.98 -1.95
CA ALA A 77 -13.91 -9.85 -1.39
C ALA A 77 -12.74 -9.37 -2.28
N LEU A 78 -12.16 -10.26 -3.09
CA LEU A 78 -11.04 -9.97 -3.98
C LEU A 78 -11.47 -9.55 -5.40
N GLN A 79 -12.71 -9.86 -5.80
CA GLN A 79 -13.20 -9.62 -7.17
C GLN A 79 -13.04 -8.17 -7.64
N PRO A 80 -13.40 -7.14 -6.85
CA PRO A 80 -13.31 -5.75 -7.31
C PRO A 80 -11.88 -5.34 -7.64
N TRP A 81 -10.93 -5.69 -6.76
CA TRP A 81 -9.52 -5.39 -6.98
C TRP A 81 -8.94 -6.19 -8.16
N LEU A 82 -9.21 -7.50 -8.23
CA LEU A 82 -8.74 -8.34 -9.35
C LEU A 82 -9.31 -7.89 -10.69
N ALA A 83 -10.58 -7.51 -10.75
CA ALA A 83 -11.18 -6.96 -11.96
C ALA A 83 -10.47 -5.68 -12.40
N HIS A 84 -10.14 -4.80 -11.43
CA HIS A 84 -9.40 -3.58 -11.69
C HIS A 84 -8.00 -3.88 -12.24
N VAL A 85 -7.22 -4.74 -11.59
CA VAL A 85 -5.87 -5.12 -12.03
C VAL A 85 -5.92 -5.77 -13.41
N GLN A 86 -6.78 -6.77 -13.61
CA GLN A 86 -6.87 -7.52 -14.87
C GLN A 86 -7.36 -6.65 -16.03
N SER A 87 -8.09 -5.57 -15.78
CA SER A 87 -8.51 -4.61 -16.82
C SER A 87 -7.34 -3.85 -17.45
N LYS A 88 -6.15 -3.83 -16.82
CA LYS A 88 -4.96 -3.14 -17.34
C LYS A 88 -4.22 -3.94 -18.41
N GLY A 89 -4.64 -5.16 -18.64
CA GLY A 89 -4.03 -6.08 -19.59
C GLY A 89 -2.94 -6.97 -18.99
N PRO A 90 -2.50 -7.98 -19.77
CA PRO A 90 -1.52 -8.95 -19.31
C PRO A 90 -0.19 -8.28 -18.91
N GLY A 91 0.29 -8.60 -17.73
CA GLY A 91 1.58 -8.13 -17.24
C GLY A 91 1.62 -6.68 -16.74
N SER A 92 0.58 -5.88 -16.92
CA SER A 92 0.52 -4.53 -16.37
C SER A 92 -0.05 -4.55 -14.95
N TYR A 93 0.71 -4.06 -13.96
CA TYR A 93 0.32 -4.05 -12.57
C TYR A 93 0.30 -2.63 -12.01
N PRO A 94 -0.86 -2.13 -11.56
CA PRO A 94 -0.96 -0.82 -10.93
C PRO A 94 -0.46 -0.89 -9.48
N GLY A 95 0.53 -0.07 -9.14
CA GLY A 95 0.92 0.19 -7.77
C GLY A 95 -0.05 1.14 -7.05
N SER A 96 0.23 1.43 -5.80
CA SER A 96 -0.61 2.28 -4.95
C SER A 96 -0.93 3.66 -5.55
N PRO A 97 0.02 4.42 -6.17
CA PRO A 97 -0.30 5.70 -6.79
C PRO A 97 -1.25 5.58 -7.98
N ALA A 98 -1.09 4.52 -8.77
CA ALA A 98 -1.97 4.27 -9.90
C ALA A 98 -3.39 3.88 -9.45
N LEU A 99 -3.52 3.09 -8.38
CA LEU A 99 -4.81 2.79 -7.78
C LEU A 99 -5.49 4.07 -7.29
N ALA A 100 -4.76 4.94 -6.59
CA ALA A 100 -5.31 6.20 -6.07
C ALA A 100 -5.81 7.12 -7.20
N THR A 101 -5.00 7.31 -8.24
CA THR A 101 -5.39 8.17 -9.37
C THR A 101 -6.56 7.63 -10.18
N GLN A 102 -6.72 6.30 -10.24
CA GLN A 102 -7.78 5.65 -11.02
C GLN A 102 -9.11 5.51 -10.26
N LEU A 103 -9.06 5.47 -8.93
CA LEU A 103 -10.24 5.25 -8.10
C LEU A 103 -10.82 6.53 -7.50
N LEU A 104 -9.95 7.50 -7.15
CA LEU A 104 -10.40 8.75 -6.55
C LEU A 104 -10.94 9.70 -7.62
N GLY A 105 -12.04 10.39 -7.28
CA GLY A 105 -12.69 11.38 -8.15
C GLY A 105 -11.93 12.72 -8.22
N ASP A 106 -12.48 13.67 -8.97
CA ASP A 106 -11.89 14.98 -9.23
C ASP A 106 -11.77 15.88 -7.98
N ALA A 107 -12.55 15.58 -6.93
CA ALA A 107 -12.46 16.27 -5.65
C ALA A 107 -11.19 15.90 -4.84
N ALA A 108 -10.45 14.88 -5.25
CA ALA A 108 -9.24 14.45 -4.57
C ALA A 108 -8.02 15.28 -5.02
N ARG A 109 -7.13 15.54 -4.07
CA ARG A 109 -5.75 15.99 -4.31
C ARG A 109 -4.82 14.85 -3.90
N ILE A 110 -3.79 14.60 -4.69
CA ILE A 110 -2.88 13.46 -4.49
C ILE A 110 -1.46 13.99 -4.35
N ALA A 111 -0.85 13.76 -3.20
CA ALA A 111 0.53 14.17 -2.91
C ALA A 111 1.41 12.93 -2.76
N LEU A 112 2.34 12.74 -3.67
CA LEU A 112 3.22 11.58 -3.74
C LEU A 112 4.67 11.99 -3.49
N PHE A 113 5.31 11.26 -2.58
CA PHE A 113 6.71 11.45 -2.26
C PHE A 113 7.50 10.21 -2.68
N GLU A 114 8.58 10.44 -3.42
CA GLU A 114 9.47 9.38 -3.84
C GLU A 114 10.91 9.91 -3.89
N LEU A 115 11.77 9.31 -3.09
CA LEU A 115 13.14 9.77 -2.94
C LEU A 115 14.10 9.15 -3.97
N HIS A 116 13.83 7.89 -4.38
CA HIS A 116 14.69 7.19 -5.33
C HIS A 116 14.58 7.79 -6.73
N PRO A 117 15.70 8.23 -7.35
CA PRO A 117 15.66 8.99 -8.61
C PRO A 117 14.97 8.26 -9.76
N ALA A 118 15.21 6.96 -9.92
CA ALA A 118 14.65 6.17 -11.01
C ALA A 118 13.14 5.95 -10.82
N GLU A 119 12.69 5.63 -9.58
CA GLU A 119 11.29 5.45 -9.24
C GLU A 119 10.52 6.76 -9.41
N HIS A 120 11.06 7.87 -8.90
CA HIS A 120 10.48 9.21 -9.07
C HIS A 120 10.34 9.59 -10.55
N LYS A 121 11.34 9.30 -11.39
CA LYS A 121 11.27 9.56 -12.83
C LYS A 121 10.15 8.76 -13.49
N ALA A 122 10.05 7.46 -13.18
CA ALA A 122 9.02 6.59 -13.71
C ALA A 122 7.62 7.04 -13.26
N LEU A 123 7.45 7.36 -11.98
CA LEU A 123 6.20 7.86 -11.40
C LEU A 123 5.76 9.16 -12.09
N SER A 124 6.69 10.12 -12.24
CA SER A 124 6.42 11.40 -12.89
C SER A 124 6.01 11.22 -14.35
N GLN A 125 6.60 10.28 -15.08
CA GLN A 125 6.20 9.98 -16.45
C GLN A 125 4.81 9.33 -16.51
N ALA A 126 4.52 8.41 -15.60
CA ALA A 126 3.26 7.68 -15.56
C ALA A 126 2.05 8.59 -15.27
N LEU A 127 2.19 9.53 -14.35
CA LEU A 127 1.09 10.34 -13.82
C LEU A 127 1.10 11.80 -14.29
N ARG A 128 1.96 12.19 -15.24
CA ARG A 128 2.16 13.58 -15.72
C ARG A 128 0.92 14.29 -16.24
N LYS A 129 -0.13 13.54 -16.59
CA LYS A 129 -1.36 14.09 -17.19
C LYS A 129 -2.49 14.27 -16.19
N ASP A 130 -2.27 13.92 -14.94
CA ASP A 130 -3.28 14.04 -13.89
C ASP A 130 -3.01 15.29 -13.04
N ASP A 131 -3.76 16.34 -13.27
CA ASP A 131 -3.59 17.66 -12.61
C ASP A 131 -3.88 17.61 -11.10
N ARG A 132 -4.49 16.52 -10.59
CA ARG A 132 -4.72 16.30 -9.16
C ARG A 132 -3.45 15.90 -8.44
N VAL A 133 -2.41 15.41 -9.19
CA VAL A 133 -1.22 14.77 -8.65
C VAL A 133 -0.07 15.75 -8.50
N GLN A 134 0.48 15.81 -7.30
CA GLN A 134 1.74 16.49 -7.00
C GLN A 134 2.79 15.48 -6.59
N ILE A 135 3.84 15.33 -7.39
CA ILE A 135 4.96 14.42 -7.12
C ILE A 135 6.17 15.21 -6.65
N ARG A 136 6.79 14.79 -5.55
CA ARG A 136 7.97 15.45 -4.96
C ARG A 136 9.11 14.46 -4.77
N LYS A 137 10.30 14.83 -5.28
CA LYS A 137 11.52 14.07 -5.06
C LYS A 137 12.15 14.48 -3.75
N GLU A 138 11.63 13.95 -2.66
CA GLU A 138 12.11 14.22 -1.32
C GLU A 138 11.69 13.12 -0.34
N ASP A 139 12.30 13.13 0.83
CA ASP A 139 11.90 12.26 1.94
C ASP A 139 10.43 12.48 2.30
N GLY A 140 9.64 11.40 2.22
CA GLY A 140 8.20 11.45 2.40
C GLY A 140 7.76 11.81 3.80
N TYR A 141 8.50 11.39 4.83
CA TYR A 141 8.20 11.75 6.21
C TYR A 141 8.33 13.26 6.45
N ARG A 142 9.41 13.84 5.93
CA ARG A 142 9.62 15.31 6.03
C ARG A 142 8.66 16.08 5.13
N GLY A 143 8.46 15.58 3.92
CA GLY A 143 7.62 16.20 2.91
C GLY A 143 6.16 16.25 3.33
N ALA A 144 5.62 15.12 3.78
CA ALA A 144 4.23 15.03 4.21
C ALA A 144 3.93 15.99 5.38
N LEU A 145 4.84 16.11 6.36
CA LEU A 145 4.63 17.03 7.48
C LEU A 145 4.52 18.52 7.08
N ARG A 146 4.84 18.90 5.86
CA ARG A 146 4.62 20.28 5.36
C ARG A 146 3.26 20.48 4.70
N LEU A 147 2.51 19.39 4.47
CA LEU A 147 1.20 19.47 3.87
C LEU A 147 0.17 20.11 4.82
N GLN A 148 -0.79 20.79 4.21
CA GLN A 148 -1.94 21.36 4.89
C GLN A 148 -3.21 20.94 4.16
N PRO A 149 -4.10 20.13 4.78
CA PRO A 149 -5.41 19.87 4.23
C PRO A 149 -6.22 21.17 4.18
N ARG A 150 -7.04 21.32 3.16
CA ARG A 150 -7.95 22.46 3.02
C ARG A 150 -9.10 22.35 4.02
N ARG A 151 -9.82 23.45 4.25
CA ARG A 151 -11.01 23.43 5.10
C ARG A 151 -12.04 22.44 4.54
N GLY A 152 -12.46 21.47 5.37
CA GLY A 152 -13.42 20.44 4.97
C GLY A 152 -12.83 19.26 4.20
N GLU A 153 -11.54 19.28 3.88
CA GLU A 153 -10.84 18.19 3.21
C GLU A 153 -10.46 17.11 4.22
N GLN A 154 -10.85 15.87 3.94
CA GLN A 154 -10.34 14.69 4.65
C GLN A 154 -8.89 14.42 4.27
N MET A 155 -8.17 13.65 5.08
CA MET A 155 -6.79 13.28 4.77
C MET A 155 -6.62 11.77 5.02
N LEU A 156 -6.10 11.07 4.00
CA LEU A 156 -5.69 9.66 4.08
C LEU A 156 -4.22 9.56 3.73
N ILE A 157 -3.43 8.98 4.62
CA ILE A 157 -1.98 8.83 4.44
C ILE A 157 -1.64 7.35 4.34
N MET A 158 -1.07 6.95 3.20
CA MET A 158 -0.49 5.63 2.97
C MET A 158 0.98 5.65 3.32
N LEU A 159 1.41 4.70 4.13
CA LEU A 159 2.77 4.51 4.62
C LEU A 159 3.25 3.12 4.22
N ASP A 160 4.22 3.04 3.32
CA ASP A 160 4.75 1.81 2.74
C ASP A 160 6.29 1.89 2.63
N PRO A 161 7.02 2.04 3.76
CA PRO A 161 8.48 2.03 3.73
C PRO A 161 9.02 0.66 3.33
N SER A 162 10.29 0.61 2.91
CA SER A 162 10.92 -0.63 2.44
C SER A 162 11.28 -1.61 3.55
N TYR A 163 11.38 -1.14 4.80
CA TYR A 163 11.83 -1.94 5.96
C TYR A 163 13.16 -2.67 5.72
N GLU A 164 14.07 -2.04 4.95
CA GLU A 164 15.42 -2.59 4.73
C GLU A 164 16.25 -2.65 6.01
N THR A 165 15.93 -1.80 6.98
CA THR A 165 16.64 -1.71 8.27
C THR A 165 15.67 -1.48 9.43
N ASP A 166 16.10 -1.84 10.65
CA ASP A 166 15.34 -1.54 11.88
C ASP A 166 15.09 -0.03 12.05
N ALA A 167 15.96 0.81 11.49
CA ALA A 167 15.78 2.26 11.48
C ALA A 167 14.50 2.72 10.74
N ASP A 168 13.98 1.92 9.82
CA ASP A 168 12.72 2.23 9.14
C ASP A 168 11.53 2.07 10.08
N MET A 169 11.54 1.04 10.95
CA MET A 169 10.52 0.86 12.00
C MET A 169 10.58 1.99 13.01
N ASP A 170 11.78 2.36 13.47
CA ASP A 170 11.99 3.46 14.41
C ASP A 170 11.53 4.81 13.83
N ALA A 171 11.85 5.07 12.57
CA ALA A 171 11.42 6.27 11.88
C ALA A 171 9.90 6.36 11.82
N LEU A 172 9.22 5.26 11.49
CA LEU A 172 7.76 5.20 11.42
C LEU A 172 7.13 5.31 12.81
N ALA A 173 7.68 4.61 13.83
CA ALA A 173 7.21 4.68 15.21
C ALA A 173 7.26 6.12 15.79
N ASN A 174 8.27 6.87 15.39
CA ASN A 174 8.41 8.27 15.79
C ASN A 174 7.52 9.22 14.98
N TRP A 175 7.35 8.92 13.68
CA TRP A 175 6.63 9.80 12.76
C TRP A 175 5.12 9.74 12.94
N VAL A 176 4.53 8.54 13.08
CA VAL A 176 3.07 8.36 13.14
C VAL A 176 2.43 9.13 14.28
N PRO A 177 2.89 9.03 15.56
CA PRO A 177 2.30 9.80 16.64
C PRO A 177 2.42 11.33 16.45
N ARG A 178 3.51 11.79 15.84
CA ARG A 178 3.70 13.19 15.50
C ARG A 178 2.71 13.68 14.44
N ALA A 179 2.51 12.88 13.41
CA ALA A 179 1.55 13.13 12.34
C ALA A 179 0.11 13.15 12.87
N MET A 180 -0.24 12.20 13.75
CA MET A 180 -1.55 12.12 14.39
C MET A 180 -1.88 13.34 15.25
N ARG A 181 -0.88 13.88 15.95
CA ARG A 181 -1.04 15.14 16.71
C ARG A 181 -1.20 16.34 15.79
N LYS A 182 -0.48 16.36 14.66
CA LYS A 182 -0.59 17.45 13.68
C LYS A 182 -1.93 17.43 12.95
N TRP A 183 -2.44 16.27 12.63
CA TRP A 183 -3.71 16.08 11.91
C TRP A 183 -4.65 15.14 12.69
N PRO A 184 -5.39 15.69 13.68
CA PRO A 184 -6.21 14.87 14.58
C PRO A 184 -7.34 14.09 13.88
N LYS A 185 -7.69 14.47 12.65
CA LYS A 185 -8.74 13.81 11.84
C LYS A 185 -8.19 13.01 10.67
N ALA A 186 -6.87 12.97 10.47
CA ALA A 186 -6.28 12.19 9.39
C ALA A 186 -6.40 10.70 9.69
N GLU A 187 -6.62 9.95 8.64
CA GLU A 187 -6.60 8.49 8.62
C GLU A 187 -5.25 8.00 8.10
N PHE A 188 -4.79 6.88 8.64
CA PHE A 188 -3.51 6.30 8.26
C PHE A 188 -3.73 4.86 7.83
N LEU A 189 -3.13 4.49 6.71
CA LEU A 189 -3.07 3.13 6.21
C LEU A 189 -1.60 2.73 6.11
N ILE A 190 -1.17 1.81 6.95
CA ILE A 190 0.24 1.47 7.15
C ILE A 190 0.44 0.02 6.73
N TRP A 191 1.36 -0.22 5.79
CA TRP A 191 1.80 -1.56 5.49
C TRP A 191 2.78 -2.06 6.56
N LEU A 192 2.63 -3.32 6.97
CA LEU A 192 3.51 -4.00 7.91
C LEU A 192 3.93 -5.35 7.29
N PRO A 193 5.23 -5.58 7.07
CA PRO A 193 5.74 -6.90 6.72
C PRO A 193 5.60 -7.85 7.91
N LEU A 194 5.32 -9.12 7.67
CA LEU A 194 5.32 -10.16 8.68
C LEU A 194 6.48 -11.11 8.39
N PHE A 195 7.48 -11.09 9.25
CA PHE A 195 8.69 -11.88 9.10
C PHE A 195 8.59 -13.23 9.81
N ALA A 196 9.45 -14.18 9.40
CA ALA A 196 9.49 -15.51 9.99
C ALA A 196 9.93 -15.50 11.46
N ASP A 197 10.77 -14.54 11.86
CA ASP A 197 11.27 -14.35 13.23
C ASP A 197 10.36 -13.47 14.11
N GLY A 198 9.30 -12.89 13.56
CA GLY A 198 8.33 -12.10 14.31
C GLY A 198 8.84 -10.74 14.81
N ARG A 199 9.98 -10.24 14.31
CA ARG A 199 10.59 -8.96 14.78
C ARG A 199 9.70 -7.74 14.63
N GLU A 200 8.63 -7.82 13.83
CA GLU A 200 7.63 -6.77 13.65
C GLU A 200 6.54 -6.76 14.73
N GLU A 201 6.44 -7.79 15.58
CA GLU A 201 5.26 -7.98 16.45
C GLU A 201 5.07 -6.84 17.46
N ASP A 202 6.12 -6.49 18.20
CA ASP A 202 6.07 -5.38 19.18
C ASP A 202 5.79 -4.04 18.47
N PHE A 203 6.38 -3.83 17.31
CA PHE A 203 6.17 -2.65 16.50
C PHE A 203 4.73 -2.57 15.95
N GLY A 204 4.20 -3.69 15.45
CA GLY A 204 2.81 -3.79 14.99
C GLY A 204 1.81 -3.58 16.14
N ALA A 205 2.09 -4.15 17.31
CA ALA A 205 1.29 -3.94 18.52
C ALA A 205 1.31 -2.46 18.96
N PHE A 206 2.48 -1.83 18.95
CA PHE A 206 2.61 -0.39 19.23
C PHE A 206 1.76 0.43 18.26
N LEU A 207 1.91 0.25 16.95
CA LEU A 207 1.16 1.03 15.97
C LEU A 207 -0.36 0.86 16.13
N SER A 208 -0.82 -0.38 16.32
CA SER A 208 -2.26 -0.68 16.46
C SER A 208 -2.86 -0.13 17.75
N SER A 209 -2.03 0.15 18.76
CA SER A 209 -2.46 0.76 20.03
C SER A 209 -2.65 2.28 19.97
N LEU A 210 -2.19 2.94 18.90
CA LEU A 210 -2.19 4.41 18.82
C LEU A 210 -3.57 5.03 18.67
N ASP A 211 -4.52 4.30 18.04
CA ASP A 211 -5.90 4.76 17.86
C ASP A 211 -6.81 3.60 17.44
N GLU A 212 -8.13 3.83 17.43
CA GLU A 212 -9.10 2.88 16.91
C GLU A 212 -8.93 2.66 15.40
N GLY A 213 -9.19 1.42 14.95
CA GLY A 213 -9.10 1.09 13.53
C GLY A 213 -9.14 -0.41 13.27
N PHE A 214 -8.25 -0.90 12.41
CA PHE A 214 -8.16 -2.32 12.10
C PHE A 214 -6.71 -2.78 11.87
N VAL A 215 -6.49 -4.07 12.09
CA VAL A 215 -5.31 -4.79 11.60
C VAL A 215 -5.81 -5.96 10.77
N ALA A 216 -5.48 -6.00 9.49
CA ALA A 216 -5.87 -7.06 8.56
C ALA A 216 -4.62 -7.60 7.87
N GLY A 217 -4.27 -8.84 8.14
CA GLY A 217 -3.05 -9.47 7.65
C GLY A 217 -3.28 -10.92 7.28
N SER A 218 -2.37 -11.47 6.51
CA SER A 218 -2.32 -12.87 6.12
C SER A 218 -0.87 -13.33 6.03
N ARG A 219 -0.63 -14.57 6.44
CA ARG A 219 0.64 -15.26 6.26
C ARG A 219 0.47 -16.34 5.19
N TRP A 220 1.54 -16.61 4.46
CA TRP A 220 1.61 -17.69 3.48
C TRP A 220 2.57 -18.79 3.96
N ASP A 221 2.52 -19.93 3.30
CA ASP A 221 3.42 -21.04 3.61
C ASP A 221 4.88 -20.63 3.46
N ARG A 222 5.68 -21.11 4.39
CA ARG A 222 7.11 -20.80 4.44
C ARG A 222 7.84 -21.31 3.19
N HIS A 223 8.50 -20.39 2.48
CA HIS A 223 9.27 -20.69 1.28
C HIS A 223 10.79 -20.58 1.48
N SER A 224 11.23 -20.22 2.67
CA SER A 224 12.64 -20.05 3.00
C SER A 224 12.91 -20.49 4.44
N GLU A 225 14.09 -21.03 4.70
CA GLU A 225 14.56 -21.28 6.07
C GLU A 225 15.20 -20.06 6.73
N ASP A 226 15.38 -18.97 5.97
CA ASP A 226 15.92 -17.71 6.47
C ASP A 226 14.91 -17.10 7.48
N PRO A 227 15.31 -16.90 8.75
CA PRO A 227 14.44 -16.30 9.77
C PRO A 227 14.04 -14.87 9.44
N SER A 228 14.80 -14.18 8.58
CA SER A 228 14.47 -12.82 8.12
C SER A 228 13.53 -12.79 6.91
N ALA A 229 13.11 -13.96 6.40
CA ALA A 229 12.23 -14.04 5.24
C ALA A 229 10.86 -13.40 5.51
N LEU A 230 10.31 -12.78 4.49
CA LEU A 230 8.94 -12.27 4.50
C LEU A 230 7.97 -13.46 4.36
N GLU A 231 7.15 -13.69 5.38
CA GLU A 231 6.16 -14.79 5.43
C GLU A 231 4.72 -14.30 5.53
N GLY A 232 4.50 -13.01 5.47
CA GLY A 232 3.18 -12.44 5.53
C GLY A 232 3.16 -10.94 5.27
N SER A 233 1.97 -10.41 5.25
CA SER A 233 1.71 -9.00 5.01
C SER A 233 0.50 -8.58 5.83
N ALA A 234 0.54 -7.39 6.40
CA ALA A 234 -0.59 -6.81 7.11
C ALA A 234 -0.76 -5.33 6.74
N MET A 235 -1.98 -4.86 6.87
CA MET A 235 -2.33 -3.44 6.81
C MET A 235 -2.92 -3.01 8.15
N ILE A 236 -2.37 -1.96 8.71
CA ILE A 236 -2.88 -1.29 9.90
C ILE A 236 -3.61 -0.03 9.45
N GLY A 237 -4.91 0.05 9.71
CA GLY A 237 -5.71 1.23 9.45
C GLY A 237 -6.00 1.96 10.75
N LEU A 238 -5.42 3.14 10.98
CA LEU A 238 -5.74 3.98 12.15
C LEU A 238 -6.81 4.99 11.77
N ARG A 239 -7.85 5.12 12.58
CA ARG A 239 -9.05 5.93 12.36
C ARG A 239 -9.85 5.53 11.13
N ILE A 240 -9.55 4.37 10.56
CA ILE A 240 -10.28 3.78 9.43
C ILE A 240 -11.21 2.72 9.99
N GLY A 241 -12.51 2.93 9.87
CA GLY A 241 -13.54 2.03 10.41
C GLY A 241 -14.63 1.69 9.40
N GLY A 242 -15.74 1.19 9.90
CA GLY A 242 -16.96 0.96 9.14
C GLY A 242 -16.80 -0.02 7.96
N ALA A 243 -17.23 0.39 6.77
CA ALA A 243 -17.21 -0.46 5.58
C ALA A 243 -15.77 -0.79 5.13
N ALA A 244 -14.82 0.15 5.26
CA ALA A 244 -13.44 -0.08 4.88
C ALA A 244 -12.78 -1.16 5.73
N ALA A 245 -12.94 -1.10 7.05
CA ALA A 245 -12.42 -2.13 7.96
C ALA A 245 -13.04 -3.51 7.68
N ARG A 246 -14.37 -3.60 7.51
CA ARG A 246 -15.05 -4.87 7.19
C ARG A 246 -14.54 -5.48 5.88
N LYS A 247 -14.36 -4.66 4.82
CA LYS A 247 -13.81 -5.13 3.55
C LYS A 247 -12.36 -5.61 3.70
N SER A 248 -11.54 -4.91 4.49
CA SER A 248 -10.15 -5.29 4.76
C SER A 248 -10.05 -6.63 5.48
N PHE A 249 -10.88 -6.88 6.49
CA PHE A 249 -10.97 -8.19 7.17
C PHE A 249 -11.43 -9.31 6.23
N ALA A 250 -12.41 -9.04 5.36
CA ALA A 250 -12.88 -10.04 4.40
C ALA A 250 -11.78 -10.40 3.39
N ILE A 251 -11.03 -9.42 2.88
CA ILE A 251 -9.89 -9.63 1.99
C ILE A 251 -8.82 -10.50 2.66
N SER A 252 -8.41 -10.13 3.86
CA SER A 252 -7.42 -10.86 4.65
C SER A 252 -7.84 -12.32 4.88
N ALA A 253 -9.07 -12.55 5.30
CA ALA A 253 -9.59 -13.90 5.55
C ALA A 253 -9.65 -14.77 4.27
N GLU A 254 -9.95 -14.20 3.11
CA GLU A 254 -9.94 -14.94 1.86
C GLU A 254 -8.52 -15.24 1.36
N LEU A 255 -7.58 -14.33 1.55
CA LEU A 255 -6.17 -14.57 1.22
C LEU A 255 -5.55 -15.63 2.13
N ASP A 256 -5.89 -15.64 3.43
CA ASP A 256 -5.47 -16.69 4.36
C ASP A 256 -5.88 -18.09 3.89
N LYS A 257 -7.11 -18.23 3.38
CA LYS A 257 -7.58 -19.50 2.81
C LYS A 257 -6.84 -19.90 1.53
N LEU A 258 -6.49 -18.90 0.69
CA LEU A 258 -5.81 -19.15 -0.59
C LEU A 258 -4.32 -19.50 -0.41
N TRP A 259 -3.67 -19.01 0.64
CA TRP A 259 -2.23 -19.15 0.82
C TRP A 259 -1.82 -20.26 1.79
N ARG A 260 -2.77 -20.87 2.50
CA ARG A 260 -2.54 -22.00 3.41
C ARG A 260 -3.15 -23.32 2.88
N THR A 261 -3.29 -23.43 1.57
CA THR A 261 -3.74 -24.65 0.89
C THR A 261 -2.56 -25.33 0.19
#